data_7b4954ae9908e29f6a14e380b494cb64
#
_entry.id   7b4954ae9908e29f6a14e380b494cb64
#
_cell.length_a   1.000
_cell.length_b   1.000
_cell.length_c   1.000
_cell.angle_alpha   90.00
_cell.angle_beta   90.00
_cell.angle_gamma   90.00
#
_symmetry.space_group_name_H-M   'P 1'
#
loop_
_entity.id
_entity.type
_entity.pdbx_description
1 polymer ?
#
loop_
_entity_poly.entity_id
_entity_poly.type
_entity_poly.pdbx_seq_one_letter_code
_entity_poly.pdbx_strand_id
1 'polypeptide(L)'
;GFEEEAKKMANKIGNKKVLLMSNHGILTTGQTVAEAFDELFYFEKACETYITALSTNKKLKIVSNEIAEKTAQEWENCSPTHQDLHLKAIRSILDSEDPSYKQ
;
A
#
# COMPACT_ATOMS: atom_id res chain seq x y z
N GLY A 1 -4.52 -11.49 24.58
CA GLY A 1 -4.73 -10.07 24.84
C GLY A 1 -4.18 -9.20 23.73
N PHE A 2 -4.33 -7.93 23.87
CA PHE A 2 -3.89 -6.96 22.85
C PHE A 2 -2.41 -7.09 22.48
N GLU A 3 -1.56 -7.28 23.45
CA GLU A 3 -0.12 -7.47 23.24
C GLU A 3 0.20 -8.73 22.44
N GLU A 4 -0.51 -9.81 22.69
CA GLU A 4 -0.32 -11.08 21.98
C GLU A 4 -0.72 -10.94 20.51
N GLU A 5 -1.82 -10.24 20.24
CA GLU A 5 -2.25 -9.99 18.86
C GLU A 5 -1.27 -9.10 18.11
N ALA A 6 -0.72 -8.08 18.76
CA ALA A 6 0.32 -7.24 18.18
C ALA A 6 1.56 -8.06 17.81
N LYS A 7 1.98 -8.97 18.69
CA LYS A 7 3.10 -9.89 18.40
C LYS A 7 2.81 -10.82 17.23
N LYS A 8 1.60 -11.35 17.14
CA LYS A 8 1.19 -12.20 16.01
C LYS A 8 1.24 -11.43 14.69
N MET A 9 0.74 -10.20 14.67
CA MET A 9 0.80 -9.35 13.47
C MET A 9 2.24 -9.04 13.09
N ALA A 10 3.07 -8.67 14.04
CA ALA A 10 4.48 -8.39 13.81
C ALA A 10 5.22 -9.60 13.22
N ASN A 11 4.94 -10.80 13.74
CA ASN A 11 5.54 -12.03 13.24
C ASN A 11 5.04 -12.37 11.82
N LYS A 12 3.77 -12.14 11.53
CA LYS A 12 3.21 -12.43 10.20
C LYS A 12 3.71 -11.47 9.13
N ILE A 13 3.80 -10.20 9.43
CA ILE A 13 4.29 -9.23 8.45
C ILE A 13 5.78 -9.41 8.20
N GLY A 14 6.57 -9.73 9.25
CA GLY A 14 8.02 -9.89 9.12
C GLY A 14 8.65 -8.66 8.46
N ASN A 15 9.38 -8.88 7.38
CA ASN A 15 10.00 -7.81 6.59
C ASN A 15 9.15 -7.34 5.40
N LYS A 16 7.92 -7.80 5.29
CA LYS A 16 7.00 -7.39 4.22
C LYS A 16 6.35 -6.06 4.56
N LYS A 17 5.89 -5.35 3.54
CA LYS A 17 5.33 -4.01 3.70
C LYS A 17 3.81 -4.00 3.90
N VAL A 18 3.13 -5.07 3.52
CA VAL A 18 1.66 -5.14 3.51
C VAL A 18 1.21 -6.41 4.21
N LEU A 19 0.23 -6.26 5.09
CA LEU A 19 -0.45 -7.37 5.75
C LEU A 19 -1.97 -7.22 5.55
N LEU A 20 -2.58 -8.24 4.96
CA LEU A 20 -4.03 -8.35 4.89
C LEU A 20 -4.53 -9.05 6.15
N MET A 21 -5.41 -8.38 6.88
CA MET A 21 -5.98 -8.90 8.11
C MET A 21 -7.45 -9.26 7.88
N SER A 22 -7.79 -10.53 8.17
CA SER A 22 -9.18 -10.98 8.09
C SER A 22 -10.07 -10.11 8.97
N ASN A 23 -11.14 -9.59 8.41
CA ASN A 23 -12.16 -8.77 9.10
C ASN A 23 -11.68 -7.39 9.60
N HIS A 24 -10.41 -7.04 9.44
CA HIS A 24 -9.86 -5.78 9.93
C HIS A 24 -9.34 -4.85 8.84
N GLY A 25 -9.02 -5.39 7.66
CA GLY A 25 -8.53 -4.58 6.54
C GLY A 25 -7.04 -4.77 6.25
N ILE A 26 -6.35 -3.69 6.02
CA ILE A 26 -4.97 -3.68 5.53
C ILE A 26 -4.07 -2.91 6.49
N LEU A 27 -2.91 -3.47 6.77
CA LEU A 27 -1.83 -2.80 7.47
C LEU A 27 -0.66 -2.60 6.51
N THR A 28 -0.19 -1.37 6.40
CA THR A 28 1.03 -1.05 5.65
C THR A 28 2.07 -0.45 6.58
N THR A 29 3.33 -0.65 6.24
CA THR A 29 4.46 -0.15 7.00
C THR A 29 5.42 0.58 6.08
N GLY A 30 6.22 1.45 6.66
CA GLY A 30 7.27 2.18 5.95
C GLY A 30 8.19 2.85 6.96
N GLN A 31 9.30 3.37 6.47
CA GLN A 31 10.23 4.11 7.30
C GLN A 31 9.70 5.51 7.66
N THR A 32 8.75 6.01 6.87
CA THR A 32 8.07 7.27 7.09
C THR A 32 6.57 7.09 6.91
N VAL A 33 5.77 8.03 7.41
CA VAL A 33 4.32 8.06 7.18
C VAL A 33 4.02 8.19 5.69
N ALA A 34 4.78 8.99 4.97
CA ALA A 34 4.64 9.17 3.53
C ALA A 34 4.83 7.83 2.78
N GLU A 35 5.84 7.04 3.16
CA GLU A 35 6.08 5.72 2.57
C GLU A 35 4.94 4.75 2.86
N ALA A 36 4.50 4.66 4.11
CA ALA A 36 3.40 3.77 4.49
C ALA A 36 2.09 4.15 3.79
N PHE A 37 1.81 5.44 3.67
CA PHE A 37 0.65 5.95 2.93
C PHE A 37 0.71 5.60 1.45
N ASP A 38 1.86 5.80 0.82
CA ASP A 38 2.08 5.51 -0.59
C ASP A 38 1.89 4.01 -0.90
N GLU A 39 2.41 3.14 -0.04
CA GLU A 39 2.20 1.70 -0.13
C GLU A 39 0.72 1.34 -0.07
N LEU A 40 -0.03 1.91 0.85
CA LEU A 40 -1.46 1.68 0.97
C LEU A 40 -2.21 2.15 -0.27
N PHE A 41 -1.91 3.36 -0.73
CA PHE A 41 -2.56 3.95 -1.89
C PHE A 41 -2.41 3.08 -3.14
N TYR A 42 -1.19 2.67 -3.46
CA TYR A 42 -0.93 1.88 -4.66
C TYR A 42 -1.37 0.42 -4.51
N PHE A 43 -1.32 -0.14 -3.32
CA PHE A 43 -1.89 -1.46 -3.07
C PHE A 43 -3.40 -1.47 -3.31
N GLU A 44 -4.11 -0.47 -2.83
CA GLU A 44 -5.53 -0.27 -3.06
C GLU A 44 -5.85 -0.16 -4.57
N LYS A 45 -5.07 0.63 -5.29
CA LYS A 45 -5.21 0.76 -6.75
C LYS A 45 -4.94 -0.55 -7.49
N ALA A 46 -3.95 -1.29 -7.07
CA ALA A 46 -3.64 -2.61 -7.64
C ALA A 46 -4.78 -3.60 -7.42
N CYS A 47 -5.36 -3.63 -6.22
CA CYS A 47 -6.52 -4.47 -5.91
C CYS A 47 -7.74 -4.11 -6.76
N GLU A 48 -8.03 -2.82 -6.91
CA GLU A 48 -9.12 -2.32 -7.75
C GLU A 48 -8.94 -2.75 -9.20
N THR A 49 -7.74 -2.59 -9.74
CA THR A 49 -7.40 -3.00 -11.10
C THR A 49 -7.56 -4.52 -11.28
N TYR A 50 -7.07 -5.31 -10.32
CA TYR A 50 -7.15 -6.76 -10.36
C TYR A 50 -8.59 -7.27 -10.33
N ILE A 51 -9.42 -6.72 -9.45
CA ILE A 51 -10.83 -7.09 -9.33
C ILE A 51 -11.57 -6.71 -10.62
N THR A 52 -11.31 -5.53 -11.17
CA THR A 52 -11.88 -5.09 -12.44
C THR A 52 -11.52 -6.05 -13.58
N ALA A 53 -10.25 -6.45 -13.65
CA ALA A 53 -9.78 -7.42 -14.65
C ALA A 53 -10.48 -8.78 -14.50
N LEU A 54 -10.64 -9.28 -13.27
CA LEU A 54 -11.35 -10.53 -13.01
C LEU A 54 -12.82 -10.46 -13.42
N SER A 55 -13.46 -9.31 -13.29
CA SER A 55 -14.87 -9.12 -13.62
C SER A 55 -15.17 -9.26 -15.12
N THR A 56 -14.15 -9.21 -15.97
CA THR A 56 -14.30 -9.42 -17.41
C THR A 56 -14.56 -10.87 -17.79
N ASN A 57 -14.33 -11.82 -16.90
CA ASN A 57 -14.36 -13.27 -17.14
C ASN A 57 -13.38 -13.74 -18.22
N LYS A 58 -12.45 -12.91 -18.64
CA LYS A 58 -11.41 -13.26 -19.60
C LYS A 58 -10.20 -13.83 -18.85
N LYS A 59 -9.46 -14.70 -19.52
CA LYS A 59 -8.20 -15.23 -18.97
C LYS A 59 -7.20 -14.09 -18.81
N LEU A 60 -6.67 -13.93 -17.60
CA LEU A 60 -5.66 -12.92 -17.31
C LEU A 60 -4.29 -13.36 -17.82
N LYS A 61 -3.57 -12.41 -18.41
CA LYS A 61 -2.18 -12.61 -18.78
C LYS A 61 -1.31 -12.19 -17.59
N ILE A 62 -0.73 -13.18 -16.93
CA ILE A 62 0.10 -12.97 -15.74
C ILE A 62 1.55 -12.83 -16.16
N VAL A 63 2.23 -11.80 -15.64
CA VAL A 63 3.67 -11.60 -15.89
C VAL A 63 4.48 -12.70 -15.22
N SER A 64 5.67 -13.00 -15.77
CA SER A 64 6.58 -13.97 -15.17
C SER A 64 7.07 -13.49 -13.81
N ASN A 65 7.49 -14.45 -12.96
CA ASN A 65 8.07 -14.14 -11.67
C ASN A 65 9.32 -13.27 -11.81
N GLU A 66 10.12 -13.45 -12.86
CA GLU A 66 11.30 -12.64 -13.13
C GLU A 66 10.94 -11.17 -13.38
N ILE A 67 9.91 -10.91 -14.20
CA ILE A 67 9.45 -9.54 -14.48
C ILE A 67 8.84 -8.93 -13.23
N ALA A 68 8.04 -9.68 -12.49
CA ALA A 68 7.43 -9.21 -11.25
C ALA A 68 8.48 -8.80 -10.22
N GLU A 69 9.53 -9.62 -10.05
CA GLU A 69 10.62 -9.33 -9.12
C GLU A 69 11.42 -8.09 -9.54
N LYS A 70 11.73 -7.97 -10.81
CA LYS A 70 12.42 -6.80 -11.35
C LYS A 70 11.61 -5.52 -11.11
N THR A 71 10.32 -5.57 -11.38
CA THR A 71 9.43 -4.42 -11.16
C THR A 71 9.37 -4.05 -9.68
N ALA A 72 9.30 -5.04 -8.79
CA ALA A 72 9.32 -4.80 -7.35
C ALA A 72 10.61 -4.11 -6.91
N GLN A 73 11.76 -4.53 -7.42
CA GLN A 73 13.05 -3.92 -7.11
C GLN A 73 13.14 -2.48 -7.62
N GLU A 74 12.66 -2.22 -8.83
CA GLU A 74 12.61 -0.87 -9.38
C GLU A 74 11.72 0.05 -8.54
N TRP A 75 10.60 -0.47 -8.06
CA TRP A 75 9.69 0.25 -7.16
C TRP A 75 10.36 0.58 -5.82
N GLU A 76 11.07 -0.38 -5.23
CA GLU A 76 11.80 -0.18 -3.97
C GLU A 76 12.91 0.86 -4.10
N ASN A 77 13.51 0.97 -5.28
CA ASN A 77 14.58 1.92 -5.55
C ASN A 77 14.09 3.31 -5.96
N CYS A 78 12.78 3.53 -6.02
CA CYS A 78 12.24 4.87 -6.26
C CYS A 78 12.65 5.83 -5.15
N SER A 79 12.92 7.08 -5.55
CA SER A 79 13.31 8.12 -4.61
C SER A 79 12.23 8.39 -3.56
N PRO A 80 12.59 8.49 -2.26
CA PRO A 80 11.66 8.91 -1.22
C PRO A 80 10.94 10.23 -1.50
N THR A 81 11.51 11.08 -2.35
CA THR A 81 10.90 12.34 -2.78
C THR A 81 9.53 12.14 -3.42
N HIS A 82 9.32 11.06 -4.19
CA HIS A 82 8.03 10.77 -4.80
C HIS A 82 6.94 10.53 -3.76
N GLN A 83 7.27 9.82 -2.71
CA GLN A 83 6.35 9.51 -1.60
C GLN A 83 5.98 10.77 -0.84
N ASP A 84 6.97 11.61 -0.53
CA ASP A 84 6.76 12.89 0.16
C ASP A 84 5.90 13.84 -0.66
N LEU A 85 6.14 13.95 -1.96
CA LEU A 85 5.35 14.78 -2.87
C LEU A 85 3.91 14.27 -2.99
N HIS A 86 3.70 12.97 -3.02
CA HIS A 86 2.37 12.38 -3.07
C HIS A 86 1.58 12.73 -1.80
N LEU A 87 2.14 12.51 -0.62
CA LEU A 87 1.47 12.84 0.64
C LEU A 87 1.18 14.34 0.73
N LYS A 88 2.12 15.18 0.31
CA LYS A 88 1.95 16.63 0.27
C LYS A 88 0.81 17.06 -0.65
N ALA A 89 0.71 16.43 -1.82
CA ALA A 89 -0.35 16.70 -2.78
C ALA A 89 -1.73 16.35 -2.20
N ILE A 90 -1.86 15.19 -1.55
CA ILE A 90 -3.10 14.77 -0.90
C ILE A 90 -3.47 15.71 0.25
N ARG A 91 -2.50 16.14 1.04
CA ARG A 91 -2.73 17.13 2.10
C ARG A 91 -3.23 18.45 1.54
N SER A 92 -2.68 18.92 0.43
CA SER A 92 -3.13 20.16 -0.22
C SER A 92 -4.58 20.06 -0.68
N ILE A 93 -5.00 18.91 -1.19
CA ILE A 93 -6.39 18.67 -1.57
C ILE A 93 -7.29 18.71 -0.33
N LEU A 94 -6.91 18.02 0.74
CA LEU A 94 -7.67 18.02 1.99
C LEU A 94 -7.74 19.39 2.64
N ASP A 95 -6.67 20.15 2.61
CA ASP A 95 -6.63 21.51 3.14
C ASP A 95 -7.63 22.43 2.43
N SER A 96 -7.84 22.21 1.14
CA SER A 96 -8.80 22.94 0.32
C SER A 96 -10.24 22.46 0.51
N GLU A 97 -10.46 21.15 0.62
CA GLU A 97 -11.78 20.52 0.63
C GLU A 97 -12.35 20.33 2.04
N ASP A 98 -11.53 19.86 2.97
CA ASP A 98 -11.95 19.57 4.34
C ASP A 98 -10.76 19.61 5.31
N PRO A 99 -10.42 20.79 5.85
CA PRO A 99 -9.29 20.94 6.76
C PRO A 99 -9.55 20.42 8.19
N SER A 100 -10.69 19.79 8.45
CA SER A 100 -11.09 19.35 9.80
C SER A 100 -10.10 18.38 10.45
N TYR A 101 -9.34 17.64 9.65
CA TYR A 101 -8.32 16.71 10.15
C TYR A 101 -7.20 17.42 10.96
N LYS A 102 -7.05 18.71 10.82
CA LYS A 102 -6.04 19.52 11.54
C LYS A 102 -6.39 19.82 12.99
N GLN A 103 -7.58 19.49 13.38
CA GLN A 103 -8.05 19.75 14.76
C GLN A 103 -7.47 18.77 15.76
#